data_ff1eadc1f8558d0bdc6f1a514f0148a9
#
_entry.id   ff1eadc1f8558d0bdc6f1a514f0148a9
#
_cell.length_a   1.000
_cell.length_b   1.000
_cell.length_c   1.000
_cell.angle_alpha   90.00
_cell.angle_beta   90.00
_cell.angle_gamma   90.00
#
_symmetry.space_group_name_H-M   'P 1'
#
loop_
_entity.id
_entity.type
_entity.pdbx_description
1 polymer ?
#
loop_
_entity_poly.entity_id
_entity_poly.type
_entity_poly.pdbx_seq_one_letter_code
_entity_poly.pdbx_strand_id
1 'polypeptide(L)'
;MNTNLHCNTIAQYKAYKWIKKHFDISYLTLELVDDKTIKMIDSNDKSARISYVNNTITIEYSDGNREIFPTKRINGAVTSK
;
A
#
# COMPACT_ATOMS: atom_id res chain seq x y z
N MET A 1 5.19 13.59 -12.08
CA MET A 1 4.76 13.86 -11.62
C MET A 1 4.45 13.80 -10.38
N ASN A 2 3.82 14.09 -9.94
CA ASN A 2 3.57 14.18 -8.71
C ASN A 2 2.71 13.26 -8.16
N THR A 3 3.02 12.71 -7.14
CA THR A 3 2.24 11.70 -6.56
C THR A 3 1.69 12.13 -5.26
N ASN A 4 1.31 13.39 -5.18
CA ASN A 4 0.78 13.92 -3.99
C ASN A 4 -0.63 13.46 -3.81
N LEU A 5 -0.81 12.30 -3.27
CA LEU A 5 -2.11 11.69 -3.13
C LEU A 5 -2.80 12.17 -1.87
N HIS A 6 -4.06 12.58 -1.99
CA HIS A 6 -4.82 13.07 -0.87
C HIS A 6 -5.59 11.92 -0.24
N CYS A 7 -5.08 11.37 0.80
CA CYS A 7 -5.74 10.26 1.48
C CYS A 7 -6.90 10.77 2.33
N ASN A 8 -8.02 10.07 2.28
CA ASN A 8 -9.21 10.45 3.02
C ASN A 8 -9.37 9.68 4.32
N THR A 9 -8.65 8.59 4.50
CA THR A 9 -8.78 7.77 5.69
C THR A 9 -7.41 7.40 6.21
N ILE A 10 -7.35 6.98 7.46
CA ILE A 10 -6.11 6.52 8.06
C ILE A 10 -5.62 5.28 7.36
N ALA A 11 -6.51 4.38 6.96
CA ALA A 11 -6.13 3.17 6.25
C ALA A 11 -5.46 3.51 4.91
N GLN A 12 -6.01 4.46 4.17
CA GLN A 12 -5.40 4.90 2.92
C GLN A 12 -4.03 5.50 3.19
N TYR A 13 -3.92 6.31 4.24
CA TYR A 13 -2.65 6.94 4.55
C TYR A 13 -1.59 5.89 4.89
N LYS A 14 -1.95 4.86 5.65
CA LYS A 14 -1.00 3.81 5.98
C LYS A 14 -0.62 2.99 4.76
N ALA A 15 -1.56 2.71 3.88
CA ALA A 15 -1.25 2.03 2.63
C ALA A 15 -0.31 2.88 1.78
N TYR A 16 -0.57 4.18 1.71
CA TYR A 16 0.27 5.10 0.95
C TYR A 16 1.69 5.15 1.52
N LYS A 17 1.82 5.25 2.83
CA LYS A 17 3.15 5.26 3.45
C LYS A 17 3.90 3.97 3.16
N TRP A 18 3.21 2.85 3.19
CA TRP A 18 3.83 1.58 2.90
C TRP A 18 4.35 1.54 1.46
N ILE A 19 3.54 2.04 0.52
CA ILE A 19 3.95 2.09 -0.88
C ILE A 19 5.18 2.97 -1.05
N LYS A 20 5.19 4.15 -0.43
CA LYS A 20 6.33 5.07 -0.52
C LYS A 20 7.59 4.44 0.02
N LYS A 21 7.46 3.62 1.05
CA LYS A 21 8.62 3.01 1.67
C LYS A 21 9.22 1.91 0.82
N HIS A 22 8.39 1.20 0.07
CA HIS A 22 8.81 0.01 -0.63
C HIS A 22 8.96 0.19 -2.14
N PHE A 23 8.45 1.27 -2.70
CA PHE A 23 8.49 1.52 -4.13
C PHE A 23 8.88 2.95 -4.40
N ASP A 24 9.47 3.17 -5.56
CA ASP A 24 9.79 4.53 -5.99
C ASP A 24 8.54 5.10 -6.65
N ILE A 25 7.80 5.90 -5.91
CA ILE A 25 6.51 6.39 -6.38
C ILE A 25 6.63 7.39 -7.52
N SER A 26 7.82 7.86 -7.83
CA SER A 26 7.98 8.77 -8.96
C SER A 26 7.70 8.06 -10.29
N TYR A 27 7.71 6.73 -10.30
CA TYR A 27 7.40 5.96 -11.49
C TYR A 27 6.01 5.33 -11.44
N LEU A 28 5.21 5.72 -10.47
CA LEU A 28 3.90 5.10 -10.27
C LEU A 28 2.79 6.12 -10.35
N THR A 29 1.63 5.66 -10.78
CA THR A 29 0.41 6.43 -10.64
C THR A 29 -0.39 5.79 -9.52
N LEU A 30 -0.87 6.60 -8.59
CA LEU A 30 -1.63 6.10 -7.46
C LEU A 30 -3.04 6.67 -7.51
N GLU A 31 -4.03 5.81 -7.26
CA GLU A 31 -5.43 6.20 -7.26
C GLU A 31 -6.12 5.63 -6.04
N LEU A 32 -6.99 6.41 -5.43
CA LEU A 32 -7.80 5.92 -4.34
C LEU A 32 -8.93 5.07 -4.89
N VAL A 33 -9.09 3.87 -4.38
CA VAL A 33 -10.13 2.95 -4.83
C VAL A 33 -11.30 2.95 -3.86
N ASP A 34 -11.00 2.75 -2.58
CA ASP A 34 -12.03 2.78 -1.55
C ASP A 34 -11.37 3.20 -0.24
N ASP A 35 -12.09 3.11 0.86
CA ASP A 35 -11.64 3.64 2.15
C ASP A 35 -10.34 3.03 2.66
N LYS A 36 -9.90 1.92 2.11
CA LYS A 36 -8.70 1.26 2.60
C LYS A 36 -7.77 0.83 1.50
N THR A 37 -8.07 1.13 0.23
CA THR A 37 -7.33 0.58 -0.90
C THR A 37 -6.82 1.66 -1.82
N ILE A 38 -5.58 1.52 -2.25
CA ILE A 38 -4.97 2.39 -3.25
C ILE A 38 -4.56 1.51 -4.42
N LYS A 39 -4.88 1.94 -5.62
CA LYS A 39 -4.44 1.26 -6.83
C LYS A 39 -3.13 1.87 -7.28
N MET A 40 -2.18 1.03 -7.59
CA MET A 40 -0.85 1.42 -8.02
C MET A 40 -0.66 0.95 -9.46
N ILE A 41 -0.26 1.85 -10.35
CA ILE A 41 -0.06 1.53 -11.76
C ILE A 41 1.37 1.92 -12.13
N ASP A 42 2.12 1.00 -12.71
CA ASP A 42 3.50 1.30 -13.08
C ASP A 42 3.59 1.76 -14.55
N SER A 43 4.79 2.03 -15.00
CA SER A 43 5.02 2.56 -16.33
C SER A 43 4.74 1.54 -17.43
N ASN A 44 4.55 0.28 -17.09
CA ASN A 44 4.21 -0.76 -18.05
C ASN A 44 2.71 -1.07 -18.03
N ASP A 45 1.93 -0.22 -17.39
CA ASP A 45 0.49 -0.40 -17.24
C ASP A 45 0.12 -1.62 -16.39
N LYS A 46 1.04 -2.14 -15.63
CA LYS A 46 0.70 -3.19 -14.69
C LYS A 46 0.19 -2.53 -13.43
N SER A 47 -0.81 -3.14 -12.83
CA SER A 47 -1.43 -2.54 -11.66
C SER A 47 -1.56 -3.53 -10.52
N ALA A 48 -1.71 -2.96 -9.34
CA ALA A 48 -1.94 -3.74 -8.14
C ALA A 48 -2.79 -2.89 -7.20
N ARG A 49 -3.53 -3.55 -6.33
CA ARG A 49 -4.32 -2.85 -5.31
C ARG A 49 -3.69 -3.16 -3.97
N ILE A 50 -3.41 -2.10 -3.23
CA ILE A 50 -2.79 -2.23 -1.92
C ILE A 50 -3.81 -1.78 -0.88
N SER A 51 -4.16 -2.68 0.03
CA SER A 51 -5.14 -2.40 1.07
C SER A 51 -4.52 -2.50 2.44
N TYR A 52 -5.01 -1.72 3.38
CA TYR A 52 -4.57 -1.78 4.77
C TYR A 52 -5.77 -2.14 5.63
N VAL A 53 -5.74 -3.32 6.24
CA VAL A 53 -6.83 -3.81 7.07
C VAL A 53 -6.21 -4.55 8.25
N ASN A 54 -6.63 -4.21 9.46
CA ASN A 54 -6.18 -4.91 10.68
C ASN A 54 -4.66 -5.01 10.77
N ASN A 55 -4.00 -3.89 10.55
CA ASN A 55 -2.53 -3.82 10.62
C ASN A 55 -1.85 -4.74 9.61
N THR A 56 -2.49 -4.96 8.49
CA THR A 56 -1.96 -5.85 7.47
C THR A 56 -2.09 -5.19 6.12
N ILE A 57 -1.00 -5.23 5.36
CA ILE A 57 -1.02 -4.76 3.97
C ILE A 57 -1.25 -5.97 3.08
N THR A 58 -2.21 -5.87 2.20
CA THR A 58 -2.47 -6.90 1.21
C THR A 58 -2.27 -6.29 -0.18
N ILE A 59 -1.50 -6.94 -1.02
CA ILE A 59 -1.30 -6.51 -2.39
C ILE A 59 -1.97 -7.53 -3.29
N GLU A 60 -2.87 -7.05 -4.14
CA GLU A 60 -3.55 -7.90 -5.09
C GLU A 60 -3.13 -7.45 -6.48
N TYR A 61 -2.42 -8.30 -7.18
CA TYR A 61 -1.89 -7.95 -8.49
C TYR A 61 -2.92 -8.20 -9.59
N SER A 62 -2.76 -7.51 -10.71
CA SER A 62 -3.70 -7.64 -11.82
C SER A 62 -3.74 -9.03 -12.42
N ASP A 63 -2.69 -9.83 -12.21
CA ASP A 63 -2.66 -11.21 -12.73
C ASP A 63 -3.31 -12.21 -11.76
N GLY A 64 -3.86 -11.72 -10.65
CA GLY A 64 -4.54 -12.60 -9.70
C GLY A 64 -3.69 -13.01 -8.51
N ASN A 65 -2.42 -12.74 -8.53
CA ASN A 65 -1.57 -13.08 -7.39
C ASN A 65 -1.81 -12.13 -6.22
N ARG A 66 -1.53 -12.59 -5.03
CA ARG A 66 -1.75 -11.80 -3.83
C ARG A 66 -0.59 -12.01 -2.86
N GLU A 67 -0.19 -10.94 -2.21
CA GLU A 67 0.82 -11.01 -1.15
C GLU A 67 0.29 -10.31 0.08
N ILE A 68 0.66 -10.80 1.25
CA ILE A 68 0.17 -10.26 2.51
C ILE A 68 1.37 -9.94 3.39
N PHE A 69 1.40 -8.71 3.90
CA PHE A 69 2.51 -8.23 4.72
C PHE A 69 1.96 -7.67 6.03
N PRO A 70 2.09 -8.38 7.14
CA PRO A 70 1.67 -7.82 8.42
C PRO A 70 2.54 -6.63 8.77
N THR A 71 1.91 -5.55 9.18
CA THR A 71 2.64 -4.34 9.55
C THR A 71 2.56 -4.06 11.03
N LYS A 72 1.90 -4.94 11.78
CA LYS A 72 1.76 -4.71 13.18
C LYS A 72 3.10 -4.71 13.85
N ARG A 73 3.38 -3.67 14.66
CA ARG A 73 4.61 -3.58 15.33
C ARG A 73 4.44 -4.13 16.68
N ILE A 74 5.20 -5.11 17.01
CA ILE A 74 5.15 -5.64 18.33
C ILE A 74 6.05 -4.80 19.16
N ASN A 75 5.55 -4.26 20.10
CA ASN A 75 6.33 -3.43 20.85
C ASN A 75 7.28 -4.12 21.61
N GLY A 76 7.56 -4.23 21.30
CA GLY A 76 8.19 -4.79 21.71
C GLY A 76 8.50 -5.80 21.69
N ALA A 77 7.94 -5.84 21.67
CA ALA A 77 8.16 -6.46 21.54
C ALA A 77 8.69 -7.01 21.16
N VAL A 78 8.66 -7.00 21.50
CA VAL A 78 9.14 -7.31 21.18
C VAL A 78 9.81 -7.91 20.84
N THR A 79 9.84 -8.00 21.23
CA THR A 79 10.47 -8.40 20.95
C THR A 79 11.01 -9.05 20.53
N SER A 80 11.05 -9.17 20.86
CA SER A 80 11.54 -9.67 20.50
C SER A 80 11.99 -10.23 20.14
N LYS A 81 12.11 -10.31 20.34
CA LYS A 81 12.50 -10.70 20.05
C LYS A 81 12.78 -10.93 19.72
#